data_a8cfc1ea29f95e43eae8cefb60fe3934
#
_entry.id   a8cfc1ea29f95e43eae8cefb60fe3934
#
_cell.length_a   1.000
_cell.length_b   1.000
_cell.length_c   1.000
_cell.angle_alpha   90.00
_cell.angle_beta   90.00
_cell.angle_gamma   90.00
#
_symmetry.space_group_name_H-M   'P 1'
#
loop_
_entity.id
_entity.type
_entity.pdbx_description
1 polymer ?
#
loop_
_entity_poly.entity_id
_entity_poly.type
_entity_poly.pdbx_seq_one_letter_code
_entity_poly.pdbx_strand_id
1 'polypeptide(L)' 'MNQAAELLRTKKDFSIAQIAGEVGYDSASKFALAFRKVMGMSPREYRKERK' A
#
# COMPACT_ATOMS: atom_id res chain seq x y z
N MET A 1 6.41 -0.40 6.85
CA MET A 1 5.69 -0.63 5.59
C MET A 1 5.88 -2.02 4.99
N ASN A 2 6.60 -2.88 5.66
CA ASN A 2 6.80 -4.23 5.15
C ASN A 2 5.49 -4.99 4.99
N GLN A 3 4.62 -4.85 5.97
CA GLN A 3 3.34 -5.54 5.93
C GLN A 3 2.47 -5.04 4.77
N ALA A 4 2.47 -3.73 4.57
CA ALA A 4 1.69 -3.15 3.48
C ALA A 4 2.23 -3.60 2.13
N ALA A 5 3.55 -3.62 1.98
CA ALA A 5 4.17 -4.08 0.74
C ALA A 5 3.83 -5.54 0.47
N GLU A 6 3.84 -6.35 1.51
CA GLU A 6 3.50 -7.76 1.36
C GLU A 6 2.04 -7.94 0.95
N LEU A 7 1.14 -7.14 1.54
CA LEU A 7 -0.26 -7.21 1.18
C LEU A 7 -0.47 -6.82 -0.27
N LEU A 8 0.27 -5.82 -0.72
CA LEU A 8 0.18 -5.40 -2.12
C LEU A 8 0.62 -6.50 -3.08
N ARG A 9 1.58 -7.31 -2.66
CA ARG A 9 2.07 -8.40 -3.49
C ARG A 9 1.18 -9.63 -3.46
N THR A 10 0.64 -9.94 -2.27
CA THR A 10 -0.07 -11.21 -2.07
C THR A 10 -1.59 -11.08 -2.15
N LYS A 11 -2.12 -9.91 -1.77
CA LYS A 11 -3.57 -9.68 -1.76
C LYS A 11 -3.96 -8.77 -2.91
N LYS A 12 -3.86 -9.28 -4.10
CA LYS A 12 -4.14 -8.49 -5.31
C LYS A 12 -5.58 -8.02 -5.38
N ASP A 13 -6.48 -8.71 -4.72
CA ASP A 13 -7.90 -8.36 -4.69
C ASP A 13 -8.17 -7.14 -3.82
N PHE A 14 -7.28 -6.85 -2.90
CA PHE A 14 -7.48 -5.75 -1.98
C PHE A 14 -7.25 -4.42 -2.68
N SER A 15 -8.14 -3.48 -2.41
CA SER A 15 -7.92 -2.12 -2.89
C SER A 15 -6.89 -1.44 -1.98
N ILE A 16 -6.35 -0.33 -2.46
CA ILE A 16 -5.38 0.41 -1.66
C ILE A 16 -6.01 0.87 -0.35
N ALA A 17 -7.26 1.33 -0.40
CA ALA A 17 -7.97 1.75 0.81
C ALA A 17 -8.13 0.59 1.78
N GLN A 18 -8.38 -0.59 1.26
CA GLN A 18 -8.53 -1.77 2.09
C GLN A 18 -7.23 -2.13 2.79
N ILE A 19 -6.13 -2.06 2.06
CA ILE A 19 -4.82 -2.32 2.63
C ILE A 19 -4.46 -1.27 3.67
N ALA A 20 -4.82 -0.01 3.40
CA ALA A 20 -4.57 1.06 4.36
C ALA A 20 -5.24 0.76 5.69
N GLY A 21 -6.48 0.28 5.64
CA GLY A 21 -7.20 -0.08 6.84
C GLY A 21 -6.55 -1.24 7.59
N GLU A 22 -6.03 -2.20 6.84
CA GLU A 22 -5.40 -3.37 7.45
C GLU A 22 -4.15 -3.00 8.23
N VAL A 23 -3.44 -1.98 7.78
CA VAL A 23 -2.21 -1.57 8.46
C VAL A 23 -2.43 -0.39 9.41
N GLY A 24 -3.69 -0.02 9.64
CA GLY A 24 -4.03 0.93 10.68
C GLY A 24 -4.10 2.40 10.27
N TYR A 25 -4.30 2.67 8.99
CA TYR A 25 -4.43 4.05 8.53
C TYR A 25 -5.90 4.44 8.37
N ASP A 26 -6.19 5.70 8.68
CA ASP A 26 -7.55 6.23 8.58
C ASP A 26 -8.00 6.37 7.15
N SER A 27 -7.09 6.73 6.28
CA SER A 27 -7.46 6.99 4.90
C SER A 27 -6.37 6.48 3.97
N ALA A 28 -6.79 6.18 2.74
CA ALA A 28 -5.86 5.72 1.72
C ALA A 28 -4.86 6.82 1.36
N SER A 29 -5.29 8.07 1.44
CA SER A 29 -4.42 9.20 1.12
C SER A 29 -3.23 9.26 2.07
N LYS A 30 -3.51 9.16 3.37
CA LYS A 30 -2.44 9.18 4.36
C LYS A 30 -1.53 7.99 4.22
N PHE A 31 -2.12 6.83 3.98
CA PHE A 31 -1.35 5.63 3.77
C PHE A 31 -0.43 5.78 2.55
N ALA A 32 -0.97 6.30 1.46
CA ALA A 32 -0.19 6.44 0.23
C ALA A 32 0.98 7.38 0.42
N LEU A 33 0.76 8.47 1.15
CA LEU A 33 1.83 9.42 1.42
C LEU A 33 2.94 8.79 2.25
N ALA A 34 2.56 8.06 3.29
CA ALA A 34 3.54 7.39 4.14
C ALA A 34 4.27 6.30 3.36
N PHE A 35 3.55 5.55 2.57
CA PHE A 35 4.14 4.48 1.78
C PHE A 35 5.17 5.03 0.81
N ARG A 36 4.80 6.10 0.11
CA ARG A 36 5.71 6.72 -0.84
C ARG A 36 6.97 7.25 -0.16
N LYS A 37 6.81 7.79 1.04
CA LYS A 37 7.92 8.33 1.79
C LYS A 37 8.91 7.24 2.17
N VAL A 38 8.41 6.07 2.53
CA VAL A 38 9.25 4.97 2.98
C VAL A 38 9.76 4.14 1.81
N MET A 39 8.90 3.86 0.85
CA MET A 39 9.24 2.93 -0.22
C MET A 39 9.72 3.62 -1.50
N GLY A 40 9.57 4.93 -1.59
CA GLY A 40 10.04 5.67 -2.76
C GLY A 40 9.05 5.72 -3.90
N MET A 41 7.89 5.08 -3.77
CA MET A 41 6.85 5.11 -4.79
C MET A 41 5.51 4.88 -4.11
N SER A 42 4.43 5.29 -4.77
CA SER A 42 3.10 5.14 -4.21
C SER A 42 2.73 3.65 -4.18
N PRO A 43 1.79 3.27 -3.29
CA PRO A 43 1.36 1.86 -3.25
C PRO A 43 0.77 1.39 -4.57
N ARG A 44 0.12 2.31 -5.29
CA ARG A 44 -0.45 1.97 -6.58
C ARG A 44 0.63 1.63 -7.59
N GLU A 45 1.68 2.44 -7.61
CA GLU A 45 2.80 2.19 -8.50
C GLU A 45 3.54 0.92 -8.11
N TYR A 46 3.70 0.71 -6.83
CA TYR A 46 4.37 -0.48 -6.32
C TYR A 46 3.65 -1.74 -6.77
N ARG A 47 2.32 -1.73 -6.66
CA ARG A 47 1.51 -2.86 -7.06
C ARG A 47 1.58 -3.11 -8.56
N LYS A 48 1.63 -2.03 -9.32
CA LYS A 48 1.71 -2.13 -10.77
C LYS A 48 3.05 -2.68 -11.24
N GLU A 49 4.11 -2.27 -10.57
CA GLU A 49 5.45 -2.66 -10.94
C GLU A 49 5.78 -4.09 -10.55
N ARG A 50 5.23 -4.51 -9.42
CA ARG A 50 5.47 -5.87 -8.92
C ARG A 50 4.40 -6.80 -9.47
N LYS A 51 4.80 -7.71 -10.29
CA LYS A 51 3.86 -8.65 -10.92
C LYS A 51 3.77 -9.97 -10.24
#